data_5d95ecab8e7573899962d5ee21c0f924
#
_entry.id   5d95ecab8e7573899962d5ee21c0f924
#
_cell.length_a   1.000
_cell.length_b   1.000
_cell.length_c   1.000
_cell.angle_alpha   90.00
_cell.angle_beta   90.00
_cell.angle_gamma   90.00
#
_symmetry.space_group_name_H-M   'P 1'
#
loop_
_entity.id
_entity.type
_entity.pdbx_description
1 polymer ?
#
loop_
_entity_poly.entity_id
_entity_poly.type
_entity_poly.pdbx_seq_one_letter_code
_entity_poly.pdbx_strand_id
1 'polypeptide(L)'
;MWPSRLGAAALALGCFVAWWYATAGLTLSHYDAKAHLVVARRIIDSLTPGWIQIGAVWLPLPHLVSMIPVQWDLFYRTGAFGVALSVASFAVAVYMLGRLIIGVTGSRLAALAGALVFALNPNVLYLQSTPMTEPLLMALLLLATGFGIEAFESGDRATVRPAGLCLAAAVLTRYEAWPFVAAFLALGVVSALRQGRSARESLLIGGRLAAYPAVAVLAFLALSRATVGARFVTGGVFVAENPAHHRPLRALASVVWGVHELSSRPLAILGAAGLLLLLARGLRSRQMARWLPALALAGVAALPWYAFYSGHPFRVRYMIPLISLLGLGVGCAVGLAGRLKPLVALLAIAALALGSSPLDSKAPMVLEAQWDRANQAGRAVVAAYLREHWNGQTIMASMGSLAHFMQELSRDGLRIRDFLHEGNGELWRAALEFPDPHAEWMLIEERAEGGDMLAERARARQGYLAGYARVAEGGGVALYRRR
;
A
#
# COMPACT_ATOMS: atom_id res chain seq x y z
N MET A 1 26.87 7.21 -10.49
CA MET A 1 26.40 8.44 -11.20
C MET A 1 25.17 8.22 -12.11
N TRP A 2 25.11 7.19 -12.99
CA TRP A 2 23.98 7.04 -13.92
C TRP A 2 22.64 6.68 -13.26
N PRO A 3 22.53 5.75 -12.27
CA PRO A 3 21.27 5.51 -11.56
C PRO A 3 20.75 6.75 -10.83
N SER A 4 21.63 7.61 -10.30
CA SER A 4 21.24 8.86 -9.65
C SER A 4 20.54 9.84 -10.62
N ARG A 5 20.92 9.83 -11.90
CA ARG A 5 20.22 10.62 -12.93
C ARG A 5 18.82 10.10 -13.18
N LEU A 6 18.61 8.76 -13.15
CA LEU A 6 17.27 8.17 -13.25
C LEU A 6 16.41 8.58 -12.05
N GLY A 7 16.96 8.51 -10.84
CA GLY A 7 16.24 8.95 -9.63
C GLY A 7 15.87 10.44 -9.66
N ALA A 8 16.79 11.30 -10.11
CA ALA A 8 16.53 12.74 -10.25
C ALA A 8 15.46 13.04 -11.33
N ALA A 9 15.52 12.34 -12.48
CA ALA A 9 14.50 12.46 -13.51
C ALA A 9 13.13 11.95 -13.02
N ALA A 10 13.11 10.85 -12.26
CA ALA A 10 11.90 10.33 -11.65
C ALA A 10 11.33 11.29 -10.60
N LEU A 11 12.18 11.95 -9.80
CA LEU A 11 11.72 12.97 -8.84
C LEU A 11 11.02 14.13 -9.57
N ALA A 12 11.64 14.66 -10.63
CA ALA A 12 11.05 15.73 -11.44
C ALA A 12 9.72 15.30 -12.08
N LEU A 13 9.69 14.10 -12.69
CA LEU A 13 8.47 13.51 -13.24
C LEU A 13 7.41 13.33 -12.16
N GLY A 14 7.78 12.80 -11.00
CA GLY A 14 6.86 12.56 -9.89
C GLY A 14 6.26 13.86 -9.35
N CYS A 15 7.04 14.92 -9.19
CA CYS A 15 6.55 16.24 -8.81
C CYS A 15 5.55 16.81 -9.84
N PHE A 16 5.89 16.71 -11.14
CA PHE A 16 5.00 17.16 -12.20
C PHE A 16 3.68 16.41 -12.22
N VAL A 17 3.73 15.09 -12.14
CA VAL A 17 2.52 14.24 -12.16
C VAL A 17 1.68 14.42 -10.89
N ALA A 18 2.30 14.60 -9.73
CA ALA A 18 1.60 14.91 -8.49
C ALA A 18 0.87 16.26 -8.58
N TRP A 19 1.51 17.28 -9.13
CA TRP A 19 0.87 18.55 -9.43
C TRP A 19 -0.31 18.37 -10.40
N TRP A 20 -0.14 17.60 -11.48
CA TRP A 20 -1.19 17.32 -12.46
C TRP A 20 -2.42 16.68 -11.80
N TYR A 21 -2.25 15.62 -11.01
CA TYR A 21 -3.37 14.99 -10.32
C TYR A 21 -3.98 15.86 -9.22
N ALA A 22 -3.19 16.73 -8.59
CA ALA A 22 -3.69 17.70 -7.63
C ALA A 22 -4.62 18.73 -8.30
N THR A 23 -4.24 19.27 -9.47
CA THR A 23 -5.10 20.19 -10.24
C THR A 23 -6.35 19.53 -10.78
N ALA A 24 -6.29 18.22 -11.07
CA ALA A 24 -7.46 17.42 -11.45
C ALA A 24 -8.36 17.03 -10.25
N GLY A 25 -7.99 17.35 -9.01
CA GLY A 25 -8.74 16.99 -7.81
C GLY A 25 -8.69 15.51 -7.44
N LEU A 26 -7.70 14.75 -7.97
CA LEU A 26 -7.64 13.29 -7.83
C LEU A 26 -6.67 12.80 -6.72
N THR A 27 -5.94 13.69 -6.06
CA THR A 27 -4.96 13.32 -5.00
C THR A 27 -5.63 12.58 -3.83
N LEU A 28 -6.81 13.00 -3.41
CA LEU A 28 -7.58 12.41 -2.31
C LEU A 28 -8.89 11.77 -2.79
N SER A 29 -9.02 11.40 -4.06
CA SER A 29 -10.23 10.77 -4.57
C SER A 29 -10.39 9.32 -4.06
N HIS A 30 -9.30 8.59 -3.86
CA HIS A 30 -9.35 7.25 -3.28
C HIS A 30 -9.70 7.33 -1.79
N TYR A 31 -10.72 6.56 -1.36
CA TYR A 31 -11.19 6.56 0.03
C TYR A 31 -10.09 6.17 1.03
N ASP A 32 -9.23 5.21 0.72
CA ASP A 32 -8.11 4.83 1.59
C ASP A 32 -7.05 5.92 1.73
N ALA A 33 -6.84 6.75 0.71
CA ALA A 33 -5.92 7.88 0.80
C ALA A 33 -6.35 8.85 1.93
N LYS A 34 -7.65 9.12 2.06
CA LYS A 34 -8.22 9.90 3.16
C LYS A 34 -8.14 9.14 4.48
N ALA A 35 -8.47 7.85 4.47
CA ALA A 35 -8.46 7.02 5.67
C ALA A 35 -7.05 6.87 6.28
N HIS A 36 -5.99 6.78 5.48
CA HIS A 36 -4.60 6.80 5.97
C HIS A 36 -4.27 8.10 6.70
N LEU A 37 -4.73 9.24 6.21
CA LEU A 37 -4.56 10.54 6.91
C LEU A 37 -5.30 10.56 8.25
N VAL A 38 -6.52 10.02 8.29
CA VAL A 38 -7.32 9.90 9.53
C VAL A 38 -6.60 9.04 10.55
N VAL A 39 -6.11 7.84 10.16
CA VAL A 39 -5.40 6.96 11.09
C VAL A 39 -4.13 7.62 11.64
N ALA A 40 -3.40 8.35 10.82
CA ALA A 40 -2.23 9.08 11.28
C ALA A 40 -2.61 10.26 12.23
N ARG A 41 -3.66 11.01 11.91
CA ARG A 41 -4.10 12.16 12.72
C ARG A 41 -4.68 11.74 14.07
N ARG A 42 -5.52 10.70 14.10
CA ARG A 42 -6.21 10.25 15.32
C ARG A 42 -5.30 9.76 16.43
N ILE A 43 -4.03 9.45 16.14
CA ILE A 43 -3.05 9.06 17.19
C ILE A 43 -2.94 10.18 18.24
N ILE A 44 -3.06 11.44 17.82
CA ILE A 44 -2.99 12.63 18.69
C ILE A 44 -4.37 13.29 18.81
N ASP A 45 -5.07 13.51 17.68
CA ASP A 45 -6.39 14.15 17.62
C ASP A 45 -7.50 13.10 17.77
N SER A 46 -7.83 12.73 19.00
CA SER A 46 -8.86 11.74 19.34
C SER A 46 -9.41 12.00 20.75
N LEU A 47 -10.58 11.44 21.08
CA LEU A 47 -11.11 11.39 22.45
C LEU A 47 -10.20 10.58 23.38
N THR A 48 -9.51 9.57 22.85
CA THR A 48 -8.57 8.71 23.58
C THR A 48 -7.24 8.63 22.81
N PRO A 49 -6.40 9.69 22.84
CA PRO A 49 -5.13 9.72 22.11
C PRO A 49 -4.19 8.58 22.54
N GLY A 50 -3.33 8.15 21.64
CA GLY A 50 -2.27 7.18 21.94
C GLY A 50 -2.19 6.04 20.95
N TRP A 51 -1.41 5.01 21.33
CA TRP A 51 -1.07 3.90 20.45
C TRP A 51 -2.28 3.06 19.99
N ILE A 52 -3.34 2.99 20.82
CA ILE A 52 -4.59 2.29 20.48
C ILE A 52 -5.18 2.80 19.15
N GLN A 53 -4.95 4.06 18.83
CA GLN A 53 -5.48 4.72 17.63
C GLN A 53 -4.86 4.19 16.34
N ILE A 54 -3.69 3.57 16.35
CA ILE A 54 -3.13 2.90 15.16
C ILE A 54 -4.03 1.72 14.77
N GLY A 55 -4.56 0.99 15.76
CA GLY A 55 -5.39 -0.19 15.53
C GLY A 55 -4.57 -1.42 15.13
N ALA A 56 -5.25 -2.45 14.63
CA ALA A 56 -4.66 -3.73 14.24
C ALA A 56 -4.96 -4.12 12.78
N VAL A 57 -5.56 -3.23 11.99
CA VAL A 57 -5.90 -3.46 10.58
C VAL A 57 -4.72 -3.10 9.68
N TRP A 58 -4.22 -1.89 9.82
CA TRP A 58 -3.10 -1.39 9.03
C TRP A 58 -1.80 -1.36 9.83
N LEU A 59 -0.69 -1.58 9.12
CA LEU A 59 0.63 -1.58 9.72
C LEU A 59 1.09 -0.15 10.07
N PRO A 60 1.89 0.02 11.14
CA PRO A 60 2.04 1.32 11.80
C PRO A 60 2.95 2.32 11.09
N LEU A 61 3.96 1.88 10.31
CA LEU A 61 5.02 2.78 9.86
C LEU A 61 4.53 3.99 9.05
N PRO A 62 3.65 3.86 8.04
CA PRO A 62 3.21 5.01 7.26
C PRO A 62 2.48 6.05 8.12
N HIS A 63 1.72 5.57 9.10
CA HIS A 63 0.94 6.42 10.01
C HIS A 63 1.83 7.14 11.02
N LEU A 64 2.86 6.45 11.56
CA LEU A 64 3.84 7.06 12.47
C LEU A 64 4.66 8.14 11.77
N VAL A 65 5.10 7.90 10.53
CA VAL A 65 5.84 8.89 9.74
C VAL A 65 4.98 10.14 9.45
N SER A 66 3.67 9.95 9.23
CA SER A 66 2.74 11.02 8.93
C SER A 66 2.12 11.67 10.16
N MET A 67 2.22 11.06 11.35
CA MET A 67 1.52 11.41 12.59
C MET A 67 1.66 12.89 12.97
N ILE A 68 2.87 13.42 12.92
CA ILE A 68 3.13 14.82 13.28
C ILE A 68 2.70 15.78 12.17
N PRO A 69 3.11 15.61 10.89
CA PRO A 69 2.71 16.52 9.82
C PRO A 69 1.20 16.67 9.66
N VAL A 70 0.42 15.59 9.78
CA VAL A 70 -1.03 15.65 9.59
C VAL A 70 -1.79 16.39 10.72
N GLN A 71 -1.10 16.82 11.80
CA GLN A 71 -1.72 17.70 12.79
C GLN A 71 -1.94 19.12 12.23
N TRP A 72 -1.17 19.55 11.22
CA TRP A 72 -1.46 20.77 10.48
C TRP A 72 -2.55 20.52 9.44
N ASP A 73 -3.60 21.32 9.50
CA ASP A 73 -4.77 21.17 8.63
C ASP A 73 -4.42 21.21 7.13
N LEU A 74 -3.41 21.99 6.74
CA LEU A 74 -2.92 22.00 5.36
C LEU A 74 -2.55 20.58 4.89
N PHE A 75 -1.70 19.88 5.63
CA PHE A 75 -1.25 18.54 5.26
C PHE A 75 -2.35 17.49 5.40
N TYR A 76 -3.22 17.65 6.39
CA TYR A 76 -4.34 16.75 6.59
C TYR A 76 -5.41 16.88 5.48
N ARG A 77 -5.78 18.11 5.13
CA ARG A 77 -6.83 18.39 4.14
C ARG A 77 -6.39 18.18 2.70
N THR A 78 -5.10 18.35 2.41
CA THR A 78 -4.55 18.22 1.05
C THR A 78 -3.82 16.89 0.82
N GLY A 79 -3.35 16.21 1.88
CA GLY A 79 -2.48 15.05 1.79
C GLY A 79 -1.04 15.38 1.35
N ALA A 80 -0.66 16.66 1.29
CA ALA A 80 0.60 17.10 0.65
C ALA A 80 1.86 16.46 1.25
N PHE A 81 1.92 16.22 2.57
CA PHE A 81 3.05 15.51 3.17
C PHE A 81 3.13 14.06 2.71
N GLY A 82 2.01 13.34 2.69
CA GLY A 82 1.94 11.96 2.21
C GLY A 82 2.31 11.86 0.73
N VAL A 83 1.88 12.82 -0.10
CA VAL A 83 2.28 12.93 -1.52
C VAL A 83 3.79 13.15 -1.64
N ALA A 84 4.38 14.05 -0.86
CA ALA A 84 5.83 14.28 -0.88
C ALA A 84 6.60 13.01 -0.51
N LEU A 85 6.14 12.25 0.49
CA LEU A 85 6.71 10.96 0.86
C LEU A 85 6.58 9.94 -0.29
N SER A 86 5.42 9.89 -0.96
CA SER A 86 5.18 8.99 -2.10
C SER A 86 6.04 9.33 -3.31
N VAL A 87 6.20 10.62 -3.64
CA VAL A 87 7.09 11.11 -4.72
C VAL A 87 8.56 10.78 -4.43
N ALA A 88 9.01 11.02 -3.20
CA ALA A 88 10.37 10.66 -2.79
C ALA A 88 10.60 9.14 -2.88
N SER A 89 9.63 8.35 -2.41
CA SER A 89 9.66 6.89 -2.49
C SER A 89 9.70 6.39 -3.94
N PHE A 90 8.91 6.98 -4.83
CA PHE A 90 8.93 6.68 -6.26
C PHE A 90 10.32 6.94 -6.89
N ALA A 91 10.93 8.09 -6.59
CA ALA A 91 12.25 8.42 -7.08
C ALA A 91 13.32 7.45 -6.58
N VAL A 92 13.26 7.06 -5.31
CA VAL A 92 14.13 6.03 -4.71
C VAL A 92 13.90 4.67 -5.36
N ALA A 93 12.66 4.29 -5.62
CA ALA A 93 12.34 3.02 -6.29
C ALA A 93 12.94 2.96 -7.71
N VAL A 94 12.78 4.01 -8.51
CA VAL A 94 13.39 4.12 -9.86
C VAL A 94 14.91 4.07 -9.81
N TYR A 95 15.53 4.79 -8.85
CA TYR A 95 16.96 4.76 -8.62
C TYR A 95 17.46 3.35 -8.32
N MET A 96 16.83 2.66 -7.37
CA MET A 96 17.26 1.33 -6.94
C MET A 96 16.98 0.27 -8.00
N LEU A 97 15.86 0.37 -8.71
CA LEU A 97 15.55 -0.52 -9.82
C LEU A 97 16.62 -0.40 -10.92
N GLY A 98 16.98 0.82 -11.30
CA GLY A 98 18.06 1.08 -12.26
C GLY A 98 19.41 0.54 -11.78
N ARG A 99 19.74 0.69 -10.49
CA ARG A 99 20.96 0.16 -9.87
C ARG A 99 20.99 -1.38 -9.91
N LEU A 100 19.90 -2.04 -9.57
CA LEU A 100 19.77 -3.50 -9.60
C LEU A 100 19.93 -4.04 -11.02
N ILE A 101 19.25 -3.44 -12.01
CA ILE A 101 19.35 -3.88 -13.41
C ILE A 101 20.75 -3.70 -13.96
N ILE A 102 21.44 -2.57 -13.66
CA ILE A 102 22.84 -2.39 -14.04
C ILE A 102 23.74 -3.44 -13.39
N GLY A 103 23.52 -3.72 -12.11
CA GLY A 103 24.26 -4.75 -11.38
C GLY A 103 24.13 -6.13 -12.03
N VAL A 104 22.90 -6.53 -12.39
CA VAL A 104 22.61 -7.81 -13.05
C VAL A 104 23.20 -7.88 -14.47
N THR A 105 23.11 -6.79 -15.24
CA THR A 105 23.28 -6.83 -16.71
C THR A 105 24.50 -6.08 -17.23
N GLY A 106 25.08 -5.18 -16.43
CA GLY A 106 26.11 -4.21 -16.87
C GLY A 106 25.60 -3.18 -17.89
N SER A 107 24.29 -3.13 -18.20
CA SER A 107 23.74 -2.38 -19.33
C SER A 107 22.91 -1.18 -18.90
N ARG A 108 23.34 0.02 -19.32
CA ARG A 108 22.55 1.25 -19.12
C ARG A 108 21.23 1.23 -19.90
N LEU A 109 21.25 0.65 -21.12
CA LEU A 109 20.05 0.52 -21.96
C LEU A 109 19.00 -0.38 -21.29
N ALA A 110 19.45 -1.51 -20.69
CA ALA A 110 18.58 -2.40 -19.93
C ALA A 110 17.95 -1.70 -18.72
N ALA A 111 18.76 -0.94 -17.98
CA ALA A 111 18.29 -0.18 -16.84
C ALA A 111 17.30 0.92 -17.23
N LEU A 112 17.54 1.60 -18.36
CA LEU A 112 16.59 2.59 -18.90
C LEU A 112 15.27 1.91 -19.27
N ALA A 113 15.29 0.81 -20.01
CA ALA A 113 14.09 0.10 -20.42
C ALA A 113 13.25 -0.37 -19.20
N GLY A 114 13.88 -1.03 -18.23
CA GLY A 114 13.18 -1.48 -17.01
C GLY A 114 12.67 -0.33 -16.13
N ALA A 115 13.47 0.75 -16.00
CA ALA A 115 13.07 1.95 -15.27
C ALA A 115 11.89 2.67 -15.93
N LEU A 116 11.85 2.77 -17.26
CA LEU A 116 10.74 3.40 -18.00
C LEU A 116 9.45 2.59 -17.86
N VAL A 117 9.52 1.26 -17.91
CA VAL A 117 8.33 0.40 -17.68
C VAL A 117 7.72 0.64 -16.31
N PHE A 118 8.53 0.86 -15.27
CA PHE A 118 8.05 1.19 -13.94
C PHE A 118 7.61 2.66 -13.84
N ALA A 119 8.46 3.59 -14.25
CA ALA A 119 8.28 5.02 -14.04
C ALA A 119 7.16 5.64 -14.88
N LEU A 120 6.86 5.09 -16.05
CA LEU A 120 5.78 5.57 -16.92
C LEU A 120 4.49 4.75 -16.79
N ASN A 121 4.43 3.79 -15.85
CA ASN A 121 3.21 3.06 -15.59
C ASN A 121 2.16 4.00 -14.99
N PRO A 122 0.96 4.16 -15.61
CA PRO A 122 -0.04 5.13 -15.17
C PRO A 122 -0.56 4.86 -13.75
N ASN A 123 -0.62 3.59 -13.34
CA ASN A 123 -1.09 3.21 -12.02
C ASN A 123 -0.07 3.58 -10.93
N VAL A 124 1.23 3.39 -11.22
CA VAL A 124 2.33 3.81 -10.32
C VAL A 124 2.39 5.34 -10.24
N LEU A 125 2.25 6.03 -11.37
CA LEU A 125 2.23 7.49 -11.45
C LEU A 125 1.03 8.10 -10.71
N TYR A 126 -0.13 7.44 -10.75
CA TYR A 126 -1.27 7.87 -9.95
C TYR A 126 -1.00 7.69 -8.46
N LEU A 127 -0.60 6.49 -8.03
CA LEU A 127 -0.40 6.19 -6.61
C LEU A 127 0.69 7.05 -5.96
N GLN A 128 1.79 7.33 -6.66
CA GLN A 128 2.84 8.22 -6.14
C GLN A 128 2.36 9.68 -5.99
N SER A 129 1.23 10.04 -6.60
CA SER A 129 0.58 11.36 -6.50
C SER A 129 -0.46 11.43 -5.37
N THR A 130 -0.49 10.43 -4.50
CA THR A 130 -1.46 10.26 -3.41
C THR A 130 -0.75 9.93 -2.09
N PRO A 131 -1.38 10.11 -0.92
CA PRO A 131 -0.83 9.67 0.37
C PRO A 131 -1.03 8.15 0.61
N MET A 132 -1.03 7.34 -0.46
CA MET A 132 -1.12 5.89 -0.37
C MET A 132 0.23 5.27 0.02
N THR A 133 0.20 4.04 0.52
CA THR A 133 1.36 3.39 1.15
C THR A 133 2.16 2.50 0.20
N GLU A 134 1.64 2.19 -0.99
CA GLU A 134 2.28 1.36 -2.01
C GLU A 134 3.61 1.94 -2.52
N PRO A 135 3.75 3.25 -2.77
CA PRO A 135 5.04 3.82 -3.21
C PRO A 135 6.15 3.62 -2.16
N LEU A 136 5.83 3.82 -0.87
CA LEU A 136 6.77 3.60 0.22
C LEU A 136 7.18 2.12 0.30
N LEU A 137 6.23 1.20 0.17
CA LEU A 137 6.52 -0.24 0.14
C LEU A 137 7.48 -0.58 -1.00
N MET A 138 7.20 -0.16 -2.24
CA MET A 138 8.04 -0.46 -3.40
C MET A 138 9.47 0.05 -3.23
N ALA A 139 9.65 1.26 -2.69
CA ALA A 139 10.96 1.81 -2.38
C ALA A 139 11.71 0.92 -1.34
N LEU A 140 11.03 0.56 -0.26
CA LEU A 140 11.62 -0.26 0.81
C LEU A 140 11.98 -1.68 0.34
N LEU A 141 11.14 -2.31 -0.50
CA LEU A 141 11.44 -3.62 -1.08
C LEU A 141 12.68 -3.59 -1.97
N LEU A 142 12.81 -2.56 -2.83
CA LEU A 142 13.95 -2.40 -3.71
C LEU A 142 15.22 -2.03 -2.95
N LEU A 143 15.14 -1.17 -1.93
CA LEU A 143 16.25 -0.86 -1.01
C LEU A 143 16.70 -2.11 -0.27
N ALA A 144 15.76 -2.85 0.33
CA ALA A 144 16.03 -4.11 1.03
C ALA A 144 16.70 -5.13 0.11
N THR A 145 16.23 -5.22 -1.14
CA THR A 145 16.84 -6.10 -2.15
C THR A 145 18.28 -5.69 -2.43
N GLY A 146 18.55 -4.41 -2.71
CA GLY A 146 19.89 -3.93 -3.05
C GLY A 146 20.88 -4.08 -1.90
N PHE A 147 20.54 -3.53 -0.73
CA PHE A 147 21.41 -3.62 0.45
C PHE A 147 21.54 -5.06 0.97
N GLY A 148 20.48 -5.86 0.85
CA GLY A 148 20.52 -7.24 1.29
C GLY A 148 21.38 -8.14 0.42
N ILE A 149 21.44 -7.91 -0.91
CA ILE A 149 22.39 -8.58 -1.79
C ILE A 149 23.83 -8.26 -1.33
N GLU A 150 24.13 -6.99 -1.08
CA GLU A 150 25.45 -6.58 -0.56
C GLU A 150 25.76 -7.23 0.81
N ALA A 151 24.74 -7.35 1.69
CA ALA A 151 24.88 -7.99 2.98
C ALA A 151 25.20 -9.49 2.86
N PHE A 152 24.56 -10.21 1.94
CA PHE A 152 24.89 -11.62 1.68
C PHE A 152 26.26 -11.79 1.00
N GLU A 153 26.73 -10.78 0.25
CA GLU A 153 28.07 -10.79 -0.36
C GLU A 153 29.18 -10.50 0.64
N SER A 154 29.04 -9.50 1.50
CA SER A 154 30.10 -9.12 2.43
C SER A 154 30.02 -9.87 3.76
N GLY A 155 28.82 -10.08 4.30
CA GLY A 155 28.59 -10.60 5.64
C GLY A 155 28.84 -9.57 6.77
N ASP A 156 29.21 -8.33 6.41
CA ASP A 156 29.60 -7.29 7.36
C ASP A 156 28.41 -6.62 8.04
N ARG A 157 28.58 -6.21 9.29
CA ARG A 157 27.54 -5.48 10.03
C ARG A 157 27.16 -4.15 9.35
N ALA A 158 28.10 -3.52 8.69
CA ALA A 158 27.87 -2.25 7.97
C ALA A 158 26.85 -2.38 6.85
N THR A 159 26.80 -3.53 6.15
CA THR A 159 25.84 -3.82 5.08
C THR A 159 24.56 -4.48 5.60
N VAL A 160 24.66 -5.33 6.63
CA VAL A 160 23.51 -6.00 7.27
C VAL A 160 22.55 -5.00 7.91
N ARG A 161 23.06 -3.95 8.57
CA ARG A 161 22.22 -2.96 9.28
C ARG A 161 21.25 -2.21 8.35
N PRO A 162 21.69 -1.54 7.27
CA PRO A 162 20.74 -0.85 6.37
C PRO A 162 19.76 -1.81 5.70
N ALA A 163 20.20 -3.01 5.30
CA ALA A 163 19.33 -4.03 4.76
C ALA A 163 18.25 -4.47 5.77
N GLY A 164 18.66 -4.79 7.00
CA GLY A 164 17.76 -5.19 8.07
C GLY A 164 16.75 -4.11 8.44
N LEU A 165 17.18 -2.84 8.50
CA LEU A 165 16.27 -1.70 8.74
C LEU A 165 15.23 -1.53 7.61
N CYS A 166 15.64 -1.69 6.34
CA CYS A 166 14.70 -1.66 5.21
C CYS A 166 13.72 -2.82 5.27
N LEU A 167 14.16 -4.04 5.63
CA LEU A 167 13.26 -5.19 5.83
C LEU A 167 12.27 -4.95 6.97
N ALA A 168 12.73 -4.42 8.11
CA ALA A 168 11.87 -4.06 9.25
C ALA A 168 10.86 -2.98 8.87
N ALA A 169 11.29 -1.93 8.17
CA ALA A 169 10.41 -0.87 7.69
C ALA A 169 9.37 -1.41 6.69
N ALA A 170 9.75 -2.30 5.78
CA ALA A 170 8.85 -2.88 4.80
C ALA A 170 7.74 -3.70 5.48
N VAL A 171 8.08 -4.58 6.46
CA VAL A 171 7.07 -5.39 7.17
C VAL A 171 6.17 -4.58 8.09
N LEU A 172 6.54 -3.36 8.45
CA LEU A 172 5.70 -2.40 9.18
C LEU A 172 4.94 -1.44 8.25
N THR A 173 5.14 -1.54 6.94
CA THR A 173 4.44 -0.71 5.95
C THR A 173 3.20 -1.42 5.40
N ARG A 174 3.36 -2.64 4.89
CA ARG A 174 2.26 -3.43 4.29
C ARG A 174 2.53 -4.93 4.43
N TYR A 175 1.47 -5.71 4.52
CA TYR A 175 1.55 -7.16 4.70
C TYR A 175 2.20 -7.90 3.52
N GLU A 176 2.18 -7.33 2.30
CA GLU A 176 2.86 -7.89 1.11
C GLU A 176 4.38 -8.04 1.32
N ALA A 177 4.97 -7.27 2.23
CA ALA A 177 6.38 -7.41 2.59
C ALA A 177 6.68 -8.70 3.36
N TRP A 178 5.72 -9.30 4.06
CA TRP A 178 5.97 -10.49 4.89
C TRP A 178 6.42 -11.70 4.06
N PRO A 179 5.66 -12.12 3.02
CA PRO A 179 6.12 -13.20 2.15
C PRO A 179 7.34 -12.81 1.30
N PHE A 180 7.50 -11.52 0.94
CA PHE A 180 8.73 -11.06 0.31
C PHE A 180 9.95 -11.32 1.21
N VAL A 181 9.90 -10.94 2.49
CA VAL A 181 11.02 -11.13 3.44
C VAL A 181 11.38 -12.61 3.57
N ALA A 182 10.40 -13.50 3.70
CA ALA A 182 10.63 -14.93 3.76
C ALA A 182 11.35 -15.45 2.49
N ALA A 183 10.85 -15.07 1.31
CA ALA A 183 11.45 -15.43 0.02
C ALA A 183 12.86 -14.83 -0.13
N PHE A 184 13.06 -13.57 0.30
CA PHE A 184 14.33 -12.86 0.22
C PHE A 184 15.42 -13.54 1.07
N LEU A 185 15.10 -13.89 2.30
CA LEU A 185 16.03 -14.59 3.19
C LEU A 185 16.38 -15.98 2.65
N ALA A 186 15.39 -16.74 2.18
CA ALA A 186 15.62 -18.05 1.60
C ALA A 186 16.51 -17.98 0.34
N LEU A 187 16.17 -17.10 -0.61
CA LEU A 187 16.97 -16.92 -1.83
C LEU A 187 18.34 -16.32 -1.54
N GLY A 188 18.49 -15.50 -0.50
CA GLY A 188 19.76 -14.97 -0.05
C GLY A 188 20.70 -16.07 0.48
N VAL A 189 20.18 -16.97 1.31
CA VAL A 189 20.93 -18.15 1.77
C VAL A 189 21.33 -19.05 0.60
N VAL A 190 20.38 -19.35 -0.31
CA VAL A 190 20.67 -20.14 -1.53
C VAL A 190 21.75 -19.46 -2.37
N SER A 191 21.65 -18.15 -2.55
CA SER A 191 22.63 -17.33 -3.28
C SER A 191 24.02 -17.46 -2.67
N ALA A 192 24.16 -17.28 -1.36
CA ALA A 192 25.42 -17.34 -0.63
C ALA A 192 26.05 -18.75 -0.72
N LEU A 193 25.24 -19.81 -0.56
CA LEU A 193 25.69 -21.21 -0.74
C LEU A 193 26.21 -21.44 -2.15
N ARG A 194 25.52 -20.98 -3.17
CA ARG A 194 25.94 -21.13 -4.57
C ARG A 194 27.20 -20.35 -4.91
N GLN A 195 27.48 -19.25 -4.20
CA GLN A 195 28.74 -18.51 -4.30
C GLN A 195 29.89 -19.19 -3.58
N GLY A 196 29.65 -20.29 -2.86
CA GLY A 196 30.68 -21.09 -2.18
C GLY A 196 30.87 -20.75 -0.70
N ARG A 197 29.98 -19.97 -0.10
CA ARG A 197 29.98 -19.79 1.37
C ARG A 197 29.52 -21.05 2.06
N SER A 198 30.00 -21.29 3.27
CA SER A 198 29.54 -22.38 4.11
C SER A 198 28.06 -22.21 4.48
N ALA A 199 27.39 -23.34 4.76
CA ALA A 199 25.99 -23.29 5.23
C ALA A 199 25.86 -22.51 6.54
N ARG A 200 26.82 -22.65 7.46
CA ARG A 200 26.83 -21.91 8.73
C ARG A 200 26.91 -20.40 8.52
N GLU A 201 27.81 -19.92 7.67
CA GLU A 201 27.96 -18.49 7.38
C GLU A 201 26.70 -17.93 6.69
N SER A 202 26.17 -18.65 5.70
CA SER A 202 24.96 -18.25 4.96
C SER A 202 23.75 -18.11 5.89
N LEU A 203 23.56 -19.07 6.79
CA LEU A 203 22.49 -19.06 7.79
C LEU A 203 22.71 -17.97 8.85
N LEU A 204 23.95 -17.70 9.26
CA LEU A 204 24.26 -16.61 10.21
C LEU A 204 23.94 -15.22 9.60
N ILE A 205 24.28 -14.99 8.35
CA ILE A 205 23.93 -13.74 7.65
C ILE A 205 22.40 -13.64 7.54
N GLY A 206 21.74 -14.69 7.07
CA GLY A 206 20.28 -14.76 6.99
C GLY A 206 19.60 -14.51 8.34
N GLY A 207 20.09 -15.12 9.42
CA GLY A 207 19.58 -14.95 10.78
C GLY A 207 19.77 -13.52 11.32
N ARG A 208 20.92 -12.89 11.04
CA ARG A 208 21.15 -11.48 11.40
C ARG A 208 20.18 -10.54 10.66
N LEU A 209 19.95 -10.78 9.38
CA LEU A 209 18.97 -10.01 8.60
C LEU A 209 17.54 -10.26 9.08
N ALA A 210 17.18 -11.51 9.36
CA ALA A 210 15.85 -11.90 9.84
C ALA A 210 15.51 -11.31 11.21
N ALA A 211 16.48 -11.03 12.07
CA ALA A 211 16.25 -10.48 13.39
C ALA A 211 15.53 -9.13 13.34
N TYR A 212 15.83 -8.27 12.36
CA TYR A 212 15.22 -6.94 12.23
C TYR A 212 13.71 -7.01 11.94
N PRO A 213 13.25 -7.65 10.85
CA PRO A 213 11.82 -7.78 10.59
C PRO A 213 11.10 -8.64 11.63
N ALA A 214 11.76 -9.66 12.21
CA ALA A 214 11.17 -10.48 13.26
C ALA A 214 10.86 -9.65 14.52
N VAL A 215 11.81 -8.84 15.01
CA VAL A 215 11.59 -7.93 16.14
C VAL A 215 10.48 -6.94 15.82
N ALA A 216 10.46 -6.36 14.61
CA ALA A 216 9.45 -5.41 14.18
C ALA A 216 8.04 -6.03 14.18
N VAL A 217 7.88 -7.23 13.60
CA VAL A 217 6.60 -7.95 13.55
C VAL A 217 6.15 -8.36 14.95
N LEU A 218 7.06 -8.93 15.77
CA LEU A 218 6.73 -9.34 17.13
C LEU A 218 6.31 -8.15 18.01
N ALA A 219 7.01 -7.02 17.90
CA ALA A 219 6.65 -5.79 18.60
C ALA A 219 5.25 -5.29 18.15
N PHE A 220 4.97 -5.28 16.85
CA PHE A 220 3.65 -4.92 16.33
C PHE A 220 2.55 -5.85 16.88
N LEU A 221 2.75 -7.18 16.82
CA LEU A 221 1.77 -8.15 17.29
C LEU A 221 1.52 -8.04 18.81
N ALA A 222 2.59 -7.82 19.59
CA ALA A 222 2.50 -7.65 21.03
C ALA A 222 1.75 -6.35 21.40
N LEU A 223 2.09 -5.24 20.76
CA LEU A 223 1.42 -3.94 20.98
C LEU A 223 -0.05 -3.99 20.54
N SER A 224 -0.36 -4.56 19.35
CA SER A 224 -1.74 -4.73 18.91
C SER A 224 -2.54 -5.57 19.89
N ARG A 225 -1.97 -6.68 20.38
CA ARG A 225 -2.64 -7.52 21.39
C ARG A 225 -2.90 -6.77 22.69
N ALA A 226 -1.92 -5.99 23.15
CA ALA A 226 -2.03 -5.25 24.40
C ALA A 226 -3.02 -4.07 24.33
N THR A 227 -3.14 -3.41 23.18
CA THR A 227 -3.96 -2.20 23.03
C THR A 227 -5.33 -2.44 22.45
N VAL A 228 -5.46 -3.33 21.46
CA VAL A 228 -6.70 -3.58 20.71
C VAL A 228 -7.35 -4.91 21.12
N GLY A 229 -6.62 -5.77 21.83
CA GLY A 229 -7.11 -7.11 22.21
C GLY A 229 -6.96 -8.15 21.08
N ALA A 230 -6.53 -7.76 19.88
CA ALA A 230 -6.28 -8.64 18.73
C ALA A 230 -4.85 -8.46 18.22
N ARG A 231 -4.24 -9.54 17.71
CA ARG A 231 -2.88 -9.46 17.12
C ARG A 231 -2.89 -8.71 15.81
N PHE A 232 -3.85 -9.02 14.95
CA PHE A 232 -4.20 -8.29 13.73
C PHE A 232 -5.66 -8.62 13.39
N VAL A 233 -6.30 -7.72 12.66
CA VAL A 233 -7.67 -7.91 12.19
C VAL A 233 -7.61 -8.26 10.70
N THR A 234 -7.94 -9.50 10.38
CA THR A 234 -8.01 -10.01 9.00
C THR A 234 -9.44 -10.14 8.48
N GLY A 235 -10.43 -9.84 9.32
CA GLY A 235 -11.85 -9.85 8.97
C GLY A 235 -12.16 -8.72 7.98
N GLY A 236 -11.60 -8.85 6.77
CA GLY A 236 -11.96 -8.02 5.63
C GLY A 236 -13.31 -8.44 5.08
N VAL A 237 -13.81 -7.67 4.16
CA VAL A 237 -15.01 -7.97 3.39
C VAL A 237 -14.79 -9.26 2.63
N PHE A 238 -15.47 -10.33 3.05
CA PHE A 238 -15.49 -11.58 2.30
C PHE A 238 -16.76 -11.59 1.45
N VAL A 239 -16.58 -11.78 0.14
CA VAL A 239 -17.67 -11.93 -0.81
C VAL A 239 -17.82 -13.43 -1.09
N ALA A 240 -18.92 -14.02 -0.63
CA ALA A 240 -19.20 -15.45 -0.79
C ALA A 240 -19.18 -15.87 -2.28
N GLU A 241 -19.49 -14.96 -3.17
CA GLU A 241 -19.57 -15.17 -4.62
C GLU A 241 -18.23 -14.98 -5.36
N ASN A 242 -17.11 -14.75 -4.62
CA ASN A 242 -15.81 -14.61 -5.27
C ASN A 242 -15.43 -15.90 -6.01
N PRO A 243 -15.23 -15.86 -7.35
CA PRO A 243 -14.90 -17.05 -8.14
C PRO A 243 -13.60 -17.74 -7.74
N ALA A 244 -12.70 -17.03 -7.07
CA ALA A 244 -11.40 -17.53 -6.60
C ALA A 244 -11.47 -18.18 -5.21
N HIS A 245 -12.59 -18.02 -4.45
CA HIS A 245 -12.74 -18.55 -3.10
C HIS A 245 -12.54 -20.06 -3.08
N HIS A 246 -11.60 -20.54 -2.25
CA HIS A 246 -11.13 -21.94 -2.15
C HIS A 246 -10.65 -22.60 -3.45
N ARG A 247 -10.29 -21.77 -4.47
CA ARG A 247 -9.80 -22.24 -5.77
C ARG A 247 -8.39 -21.70 -6.05
N PRO A 248 -7.30 -22.42 -5.67
CA PRO A 248 -5.94 -21.88 -5.69
C PRO A 248 -5.46 -21.46 -7.09
N LEU A 249 -5.83 -22.18 -8.14
CA LEU A 249 -5.46 -21.85 -9.51
C LEU A 249 -6.22 -20.60 -10.02
N ARG A 250 -7.48 -20.43 -9.63
CA ARG A 250 -8.23 -19.20 -9.97
C ARG A 250 -7.69 -18.00 -9.21
N ALA A 251 -7.33 -18.16 -7.94
CA ALA A 251 -6.67 -17.12 -7.17
C ALA A 251 -5.34 -16.70 -7.82
N LEU A 252 -4.52 -17.66 -8.28
CA LEU A 252 -3.31 -17.37 -9.03
C LEU A 252 -3.61 -16.66 -10.36
N ALA A 253 -4.60 -17.13 -11.10
CA ALA A 253 -5.03 -16.50 -12.35
C ALA A 253 -5.49 -15.04 -12.11
N SER A 254 -6.16 -14.76 -10.99
CA SER A 254 -6.54 -13.39 -10.60
C SER A 254 -5.33 -12.49 -10.37
N VAL A 255 -4.26 -13.00 -9.75
CA VAL A 255 -3.00 -12.24 -9.58
C VAL A 255 -2.35 -11.95 -10.93
N VAL A 256 -2.24 -12.95 -11.80
CA VAL A 256 -1.67 -12.79 -13.16
C VAL A 256 -2.50 -11.80 -13.99
N TRP A 257 -3.83 -11.92 -13.90
CA TRP A 257 -4.75 -10.99 -14.54
C TRP A 257 -4.56 -9.56 -14.05
N GLY A 258 -4.44 -9.36 -12.72
CA GLY A 258 -4.21 -8.02 -12.16
C GLY A 258 -2.89 -7.39 -12.64
N VAL A 259 -1.81 -8.17 -12.78
CA VAL A 259 -0.55 -7.67 -13.37
C VAL A 259 -0.76 -7.29 -14.84
N HIS A 260 -1.57 -8.06 -15.58
CA HIS A 260 -1.92 -7.73 -16.96
C HIS A 260 -2.70 -6.42 -17.06
N GLU A 261 -3.73 -6.23 -16.23
CA GLU A 261 -4.52 -5.00 -16.18
C GLU A 261 -3.68 -3.76 -15.82
N LEU A 262 -2.70 -3.94 -14.92
CA LEU A 262 -1.81 -2.87 -14.48
C LEU A 262 -0.70 -2.52 -15.50
N SER A 263 -0.48 -3.34 -16.51
CA SER A 263 0.61 -3.12 -17.48
C SER A 263 0.16 -3.38 -18.93
N SER A 264 0.57 -4.49 -19.50
CA SER A 264 0.11 -5.03 -20.80
C SER A 264 0.65 -6.45 -20.97
N ARG A 265 -0.01 -7.25 -21.81
CA ARG A 265 0.46 -8.63 -22.10
C ARG A 265 1.89 -8.70 -22.64
N PRO A 266 2.32 -7.87 -23.62
CA PRO A 266 3.68 -7.93 -24.13
C PRO A 266 4.72 -7.64 -23.04
N LEU A 267 4.48 -6.64 -22.18
CA LEU A 267 5.39 -6.30 -21.08
C LEU A 267 5.41 -7.42 -20.01
N ALA A 268 4.27 -8.00 -19.67
CA ALA A 268 4.19 -9.11 -18.72
C ALA A 268 4.97 -10.35 -19.22
N ILE A 269 4.81 -10.73 -20.51
CA ILE A 269 5.55 -11.83 -21.12
C ILE A 269 7.06 -11.53 -21.16
N LEU A 270 7.45 -10.32 -21.59
CA LEU A 270 8.84 -9.92 -21.66
C LEU A 270 9.48 -9.89 -20.26
N GLY A 271 8.76 -9.37 -19.27
CA GLY A 271 9.19 -9.36 -17.88
C GLY A 271 9.40 -10.78 -17.33
N ALA A 272 8.42 -11.67 -17.54
CA ALA A 272 8.52 -13.08 -17.14
C ALA A 272 9.72 -13.78 -17.80
N ALA A 273 9.93 -13.57 -19.11
CA ALA A 273 11.07 -14.13 -19.82
C ALA A 273 12.42 -13.65 -19.22
N GLY A 274 12.52 -12.35 -18.88
CA GLY A 274 13.73 -11.80 -18.25
C GLY A 274 13.98 -12.37 -16.85
N LEU A 275 12.94 -12.59 -16.04
CA LEU A 275 13.06 -13.20 -14.73
C LEU A 275 13.48 -14.69 -14.84
N LEU A 276 12.93 -15.42 -15.80
CA LEU A 276 13.34 -16.81 -16.08
C LEU A 276 14.79 -16.86 -16.54
N LEU A 277 15.24 -15.93 -17.38
CA LEU A 277 16.65 -15.81 -17.79
C LEU A 277 17.57 -15.51 -16.59
N LEU A 278 17.16 -14.61 -15.69
CA LEU A 278 17.88 -14.33 -14.45
C LEU A 278 17.98 -15.58 -13.58
N LEU A 279 16.86 -16.28 -13.36
CA LEU A 279 16.81 -17.52 -12.61
C LEU A 279 17.74 -18.57 -13.22
N ALA A 280 17.60 -18.84 -14.51
CA ALA A 280 18.41 -19.85 -15.22
C ALA A 280 19.91 -19.55 -15.13
N ARG A 281 20.31 -18.27 -15.31
CA ARG A 281 21.72 -17.85 -15.20
C ARG A 281 22.22 -17.91 -13.75
N GLY A 282 21.39 -17.50 -12.78
CA GLY A 282 21.70 -17.59 -11.36
C GLY A 282 21.88 -19.04 -10.89
N LEU A 283 21.12 -19.97 -11.47
CA LEU A 283 21.27 -21.40 -11.19
C LEU A 283 22.48 -22.03 -11.89
N ARG A 284 22.97 -21.51 -13.01
CA ARG A 284 24.09 -22.04 -13.78
C ARG A 284 25.44 -21.41 -13.44
N SER A 285 25.48 -20.15 -13.01
CA SER A 285 26.72 -19.40 -12.79
C SER A 285 26.82 -18.91 -11.35
N ARG A 286 27.96 -19.19 -10.69
CA ARG A 286 28.25 -18.67 -9.34
C ARG A 286 28.23 -17.14 -9.30
N GLN A 287 28.75 -16.47 -10.32
CA GLN A 287 28.77 -15.02 -10.42
C GLN A 287 27.35 -14.43 -10.52
N MET A 288 26.46 -15.10 -11.25
CA MET A 288 25.07 -14.65 -11.40
C MET A 288 24.19 -15.04 -10.21
N ALA A 289 24.60 -16.05 -9.42
CA ALA A 289 23.84 -16.51 -8.27
C ALA A 289 23.58 -15.39 -7.24
N ARG A 290 24.48 -14.41 -7.13
CA ARG A 290 24.34 -13.27 -6.21
C ARG A 290 23.05 -12.44 -6.46
N TRP A 291 22.48 -12.52 -7.65
CA TRP A 291 21.28 -11.76 -8.03
C TRP A 291 19.97 -12.55 -7.80
N LEU A 292 20.05 -13.83 -7.40
CA LEU A 292 18.85 -14.63 -7.09
C LEU A 292 17.91 -13.98 -6.05
N PRO A 293 18.41 -13.28 -5.02
CA PRO A 293 17.53 -12.61 -4.05
C PRO A 293 16.61 -11.55 -4.67
N ALA A 294 16.96 -10.97 -5.83
CA ALA A 294 16.09 -10.03 -6.53
C ALA A 294 14.77 -10.67 -7.02
N LEU A 295 14.75 -12.00 -7.22
CA LEU A 295 13.54 -12.73 -7.56
C LEU A 295 12.53 -12.81 -6.39
N ALA A 296 12.96 -12.50 -5.17
CA ALA A 296 12.08 -12.45 -4.00
C ALA A 296 10.98 -11.39 -4.12
N LEU A 297 11.15 -10.38 -5.00
CA LEU A 297 10.08 -9.44 -5.33
C LEU A 297 8.80 -10.15 -5.84
N ALA A 298 8.91 -11.38 -6.38
CA ALA A 298 7.75 -12.19 -6.70
C ALA A 298 6.98 -12.67 -5.46
N GLY A 299 7.64 -12.71 -4.30
CA GLY A 299 7.02 -13.13 -3.05
C GLY A 299 5.84 -12.27 -2.63
N VAL A 300 5.80 -10.99 -3.04
CA VAL A 300 4.64 -10.09 -2.76
C VAL A 300 3.33 -10.65 -3.33
N ALA A 301 3.37 -11.49 -4.37
CA ALA A 301 2.21 -12.12 -4.98
C ALA A 301 1.48 -13.10 -4.05
N ALA A 302 2.16 -13.60 -3.03
CA ALA A 302 1.57 -14.59 -2.11
C ALA A 302 0.43 -13.99 -1.28
N LEU A 303 0.50 -12.70 -0.92
CA LEU A 303 -0.57 -12.06 -0.17
C LEU A 303 -1.87 -11.91 -0.98
N PRO A 304 -1.90 -11.27 -2.17
CA PRO A 304 -3.12 -11.19 -2.96
C PRO A 304 -3.63 -12.58 -3.39
N TRP A 305 -2.72 -13.53 -3.67
CA TRP A 305 -3.13 -14.91 -3.93
C TRP A 305 -3.91 -15.52 -2.76
N TYR A 306 -3.36 -15.40 -1.53
CA TYR A 306 -4.03 -15.89 -0.33
C TYR A 306 -5.33 -15.14 -0.04
N ALA A 307 -5.36 -13.82 -0.20
CA ALA A 307 -6.55 -13.00 0.01
C ALA A 307 -7.69 -13.44 -0.92
N PHE A 308 -7.42 -13.61 -2.23
CA PHE A 308 -8.43 -14.05 -3.18
C PHE A 308 -8.86 -15.51 -2.92
N TYR A 309 -7.92 -16.39 -2.58
CA TYR A 309 -8.22 -17.75 -2.16
C TYR A 309 -9.14 -17.79 -0.93
N SER A 310 -8.94 -16.89 0.02
CA SER A 310 -9.75 -16.78 1.25
C SER A 310 -11.09 -16.07 1.05
N GLY A 311 -11.42 -15.59 -0.16
CA GLY A 311 -12.70 -14.97 -0.48
C GLY A 311 -12.69 -13.44 -0.48
N HIS A 312 -11.53 -12.79 -0.33
CA HIS A 312 -11.43 -11.33 -0.45
C HIS A 312 -11.82 -10.88 -1.86
N PRO A 313 -12.60 -9.80 -2.04
CA PRO A 313 -12.92 -9.28 -3.36
C PRO A 313 -11.66 -8.90 -4.14
N PHE A 314 -11.75 -9.01 -5.48
CA PHE A 314 -10.63 -8.62 -6.34
C PHE A 314 -10.33 -7.13 -6.17
N ARG A 315 -9.07 -6.82 -5.83
CA ARG A 315 -8.54 -5.44 -5.73
C ARG A 315 -7.25 -5.38 -6.54
N VAL A 316 -7.29 -4.67 -7.66
CA VAL A 316 -6.15 -4.59 -8.59
C VAL A 316 -4.91 -3.98 -7.94
N ARG A 317 -5.06 -3.09 -6.99
CA ARG A 317 -3.96 -2.42 -6.28
C ARG A 317 -3.03 -3.36 -5.51
N TYR A 318 -3.50 -4.55 -5.09
CA TYR A 318 -2.64 -5.51 -4.39
C TYR A 318 -1.51 -6.05 -5.26
N MET A 319 -1.63 -5.95 -6.59
CA MET A 319 -0.61 -6.35 -7.55
C MET A 319 0.35 -5.20 -7.94
N ILE A 320 0.10 -3.96 -7.49
CA ILE A 320 0.97 -2.80 -7.79
C ILE A 320 2.45 -3.04 -7.47
N PRO A 321 2.84 -3.63 -6.31
CA PRO A 321 4.25 -3.87 -6.03
C PRO A 321 4.92 -4.81 -7.04
N LEU A 322 4.16 -5.65 -7.74
CA LEU A 322 4.67 -6.52 -8.81
C LEU A 322 5.12 -5.75 -10.06
N ILE A 323 4.74 -4.47 -10.22
CA ILE A 323 5.25 -3.64 -11.32
C ILE A 323 6.76 -3.36 -11.14
N SER A 324 7.26 -3.34 -9.90
CA SER A 324 8.71 -3.29 -9.64
C SER A 324 9.42 -4.54 -10.17
N LEU A 325 8.83 -5.71 -9.96
CA LEU A 325 9.32 -6.99 -10.49
C LEU A 325 9.25 -7.03 -12.02
N LEU A 326 8.16 -6.51 -12.60
CA LEU A 326 8.00 -6.38 -14.05
C LEU A 326 9.10 -5.52 -14.66
N GLY A 327 9.39 -4.34 -14.10
CA GLY A 327 10.48 -3.47 -14.53
C GLY A 327 11.84 -4.15 -14.44
N LEU A 328 12.11 -4.87 -13.34
CA LEU A 328 13.33 -5.69 -13.20
C LEU A 328 13.41 -6.75 -14.30
N GLY A 329 12.31 -7.48 -14.54
CA GLY A 329 12.22 -8.54 -15.54
C GLY A 329 12.48 -8.02 -16.95
N VAL A 330 11.82 -6.92 -17.35
CA VAL A 330 12.05 -6.30 -18.67
C VAL A 330 13.51 -5.83 -18.81
N GLY A 331 14.08 -5.21 -17.78
CA GLY A 331 15.49 -4.85 -17.76
C GLY A 331 16.42 -6.08 -17.93
N CYS A 332 16.12 -7.18 -17.24
CA CYS A 332 16.86 -8.45 -17.40
C CYS A 332 16.70 -9.03 -18.81
N ALA A 333 15.47 -9.02 -19.37
CA ALA A 333 15.23 -9.50 -20.73
C ALA A 333 16.12 -8.73 -21.74
N VAL A 334 16.10 -7.40 -21.68
CA VAL A 334 16.94 -6.54 -22.52
C VAL A 334 18.43 -6.82 -22.29
N GLY A 335 18.88 -6.77 -21.02
CA GLY A 335 20.30 -6.83 -20.70
C GLY A 335 20.95 -8.18 -20.92
N LEU A 336 20.18 -9.26 -20.74
CA LEU A 336 20.67 -10.62 -20.88
C LEU A 336 20.45 -11.23 -22.28
N ALA A 337 19.85 -10.50 -23.22
CA ALA A 337 19.57 -10.96 -24.58
C ALA A 337 20.82 -11.09 -25.48
N GLY A 338 22.00 -10.76 -25.00
CA GLY A 338 23.24 -10.83 -25.78
C GLY A 338 23.21 -9.92 -27.01
N ARG A 339 23.39 -10.49 -28.21
CA ARG A 339 23.39 -9.73 -29.50
C ARG A 339 22.00 -9.16 -29.83
N LEU A 340 20.92 -9.74 -29.31
CA LEU A 340 19.53 -9.28 -29.53
C LEU A 340 19.11 -8.10 -28.63
N LYS A 341 20.02 -7.59 -27.77
CA LYS A 341 19.72 -6.50 -26.83
C LYS A 341 19.04 -5.27 -27.46
N PRO A 342 19.49 -4.73 -28.62
CA PRO A 342 18.83 -3.58 -29.23
C PRO A 342 17.40 -3.91 -29.68
N LEU A 343 17.18 -5.09 -30.26
CA LEU A 343 15.87 -5.54 -30.70
C LEU A 343 14.92 -5.70 -29.52
N VAL A 344 15.35 -6.37 -28.45
CA VAL A 344 14.53 -6.56 -27.25
C VAL A 344 14.23 -5.23 -26.57
N ALA A 345 15.17 -4.27 -26.56
CA ALA A 345 14.93 -2.92 -26.07
C ALA A 345 13.89 -2.18 -26.92
N LEU A 346 13.97 -2.28 -28.24
CA LEU A 346 12.99 -1.70 -29.16
C LEU A 346 11.60 -2.29 -28.93
N LEU A 347 11.50 -3.63 -28.77
CA LEU A 347 10.23 -4.29 -28.47
C LEU A 347 9.65 -3.84 -27.12
N ALA A 348 10.48 -3.67 -26.09
CA ALA A 348 10.05 -3.16 -24.79
C ALA A 348 9.52 -1.71 -24.89
N ILE A 349 10.21 -0.85 -25.60
CA ILE A 349 9.79 0.55 -25.83
C ILE A 349 8.51 0.60 -26.68
N ALA A 350 8.40 -0.21 -27.73
CA ALA A 350 7.20 -0.31 -28.55
C ALA A 350 6.00 -0.82 -27.71
N ALA A 351 6.21 -1.86 -26.91
CA ALA A 351 5.17 -2.38 -26.02
C ALA A 351 4.71 -1.35 -24.97
N LEU A 352 5.62 -0.51 -24.48
CA LEU A 352 5.30 0.60 -23.58
C LEU A 352 4.53 1.71 -24.31
N ALA A 353 4.97 2.09 -25.50
CA ALA A 353 4.35 3.17 -26.29
C ALA A 353 2.95 2.79 -26.83
N LEU A 354 2.74 1.51 -27.14
CA LEU A 354 1.45 0.97 -27.59
C LEU A 354 0.50 0.61 -26.43
N GLY A 355 1.02 0.64 -25.21
CA GLY A 355 0.24 0.43 -23.99
C GLY A 355 -0.54 1.68 -23.57
N SER A 356 -0.91 1.72 -22.28
CA SER A 356 -1.60 2.87 -21.70
C SER A 356 -0.70 4.10 -21.64
N SER A 357 -1.27 5.28 -21.93
CA SER A 357 -0.58 6.57 -21.72
C SER A 357 -0.18 6.74 -20.25
N PRO A 358 0.97 7.39 -19.95
CA PRO A 358 1.37 7.66 -18.56
C PRO A 358 0.35 8.43 -17.72
N LEU A 359 -0.49 9.27 -18.32
CA LEU A 359 -1.57 10.02 -17.67
C LEU A 359 -2.96 9.51 -18.09
N ASP A 360 -3.08 8.21 -18.31
CA ASP A 360 -4.33 7.59 -18.73
C ASP A 360 -5.40 7.70 -17.63
N SER A 361 -6.47 8.46 -17.90
CA SER A 361 -7.61 8.60 -17.00
C SER A 361 -8.44 7.32 -16.83
N LYS A 362 -8.23 6.33 -17.71
CA LYS A 362 -8.87 5.01 -17.69
C LYS A 362 -7.98 3.95 -17.05
N ALA A 363 -6.79 4.31 -16.55
CA ALA A 363 -5.94 3.37 -15.83
C ALA A 363 -6.69 2.79 -14.62
N PRO A 364 -6.57 1.48 -14.34
CA PRO A 364 -7.33 0.80 -13.29
C PRO A 364 -7.31 1.50 -11.93
N MET A 365 -6.15 2.00 -11.50
CA MET A 365 -6.04 2.71 -10.22
C MET A 365 -6.72 4.08 -10.23
N VAL A 366 -6.74 4.77 -11.37
CA VAL A 366 -7.45 6.06 -11.52
C VAL A 366 -8.95 5.86 -11.50
N LEU A 367 -9.44 4.76 -12.10
CA LEU A 367 -10.85 4.39 -12.05
C LEU A 367 -11.27 3.94 -10.63
N GLU A 368 -10.49 3.04 -10.00
CA GLU A 368 -10.76 2.57 -8.64
C GLU A 368 -10.86 3.75 -7.66
N ALA A 369 -9.97 4.72 -7.79
CA ALA A 369 -9.96 5.90 -6.94
C ALA A 369 -11.21 6.77 -7.03
N GLN A 370 -11.99 6.65 -8.09
CA GLN A 370 -13.18 7.47 -8.34
C GLN A 370 -14.50 6.73 -8.04
N TRP A 371 -14.45 5.49 -7.53
CA TRP A 371 -15.66 4.72 -7.22
C TRP A 371 -16.59 5.41 -6.22
N ASP A 372 -16.03 6.15 -5.26
CA ASP A 372 -16.78 6.88 -4.24
C ASP A 372 -17.25 8.30 -4.67
N ARG A 373 -16.91 8.73 -5.88
CA ARG A 373 -17.15 10.13 -6.32
C ARG A 373 -18.62 10.53 -6.28
N ALA A 374 -19.50 9.63 -6.68
CA ALA A 374 -20.95 9.88 -6.68
C ALA A 374 -21.48 10.01 -5.24
N ASN A 375 -21.03 9.15 -4.33
CA ASN A 375 -21.40 9.19 -2.91
C ASN A 375 -20.85 10.44 -2.24
N GLN A 376 -19.63 10.86 -2.55
CA GLN A 376 -19.03 12.09 -2.04
C GLN A 376 -19.89 13.32 -2.37
N ALA A 377 -20.40 13.42 -3.59
CA ALA A 377 -21.31 14.51 -3.98
C ALA A 377 -22.61 14.49 -3.16
N GLY A 378 -23.16 13.29 -2.94
CA GLY A 378 -24.37 13.13 -2.10
C GLY A 378 -24.13 13.46 -0.63
N ARG A 379 -22.98 13.10 -0.05
CA ARG A 379 -22.61 13.42 1.34
C ARG A 379 -22.47 14.92 1.62
N ALA A 380 -22.30 15.75 0.59
CA ALA A 380 -22.26 17.21 0.75
C ALA A 380 -23.51 17.76 1.44
N VAL A 381 -24.67 17.14 1.29
CA VAL A 381 -25.92 17.52 1.99
C VAL A 381 -25.77 17.32 3.51
N VAL A 382 -25.22 16.17 3.92
CA VAL A 382 -24.99 15.86 5.34
C VAL A 382 -23.92 16.80 5.94
N ALA A 383 -22.86 17.06 5.19
CA ALA A 383 -21.81 18.01 5.62
C ALA A 383 -22.36 19.43 5.80
N ALA A 384 -23.21 19.91 4.88
CA ALA A 384 -23.85 21.21 4.98
C ALA A 384 -24.76 21.31 6.22
N TYR A 385 -25.56 20.27 6.48
CA TYR A 385 -26.41 20.22 7.65
C TYR A 385 -25.60 20.26 8.96
N LEU A 386 -24.53 19.44 9.07
CA LEU A 386 -23.63 19.47 10.23
C LEU A 386 -22.98 20.83 10.43
N ARG A 387 -22.46 21.46 9.37
CA ARG A 387 -21.84 22.79 9.44
C ARG A 387 -22.79 23.86 10.02
N GLU A 388 -24.09 23.77 9.73
CA GLU A 388 -25.10 24.72 10.19
C GLU A 388 -25.61 24.45 11.61
N HIS A 389 -25.73 23.16 11.99
CA HIS A 389 -26.44 22.75 13.20
C HIS A 389 -25.56 22.10 14.27
N TRP A 390 -24.30 21.74 13.94
CA TRP A 390 -23.43 21.10 14.90
C TRP A 390 -23.00 22.09 16.00
N ASN A 391 -23.18 21.66 17.24
CA ASN A 391 -23.07 22.48 18.44
C ASN A 391 -21.84 22.12 19.31
N GLY A 392 -20.84 21.40 18.75
CA GLY A 392 -19.67 20.95 19.47
C GLY A 392 -19.86 19.64 20.25
N GLN A 393 -21.01 19.01 20.14
CA GLN A 393 -21.31 17.74 20.84
C GLN A 393 -20.78 16.54 20.04
N THR A 394 -20.58 15.42 20.75
CA THR A 394 -19.99 14.20 20.20
C THR A 394 -20.86 13.60 19.08
N ILE A 395 -20.20 13.21 17.99
CA ILE A 395 -20.77 12.50 16.84
C ILE A 395 -20.31 11.05 16.94
N MET A 396 -21.22 10.12 17.07
CA MET A 396 -20.92 8.70 17.02
C MET A 396 -20.92 8.20 15.58
N ALA A 397 -19.84 7.57 15.13
CA ALA A 397 -19.68 7.10 13.75
C ALA A 397 -18.75 5.90 13.66
N SER A 398 -19.07 4.92 12.83
CA SER A 398 -18.15 3.79 12.53
C SER A 398 -17.00 4.27 11.66
N MET A 399 -15.79 4.26 12.17
CA MET A 399 -14.60 4.66 11.41
C MET A 399 -14.24 3.62 10.34
N GLY A 400 -14.64 2.37 10.52
CA GLY A 400 -14.43 1.30 9.53
C GLY A 400 -15.04 1.65 8.18
N SER A 401 -16.20 2.28 8.17
CA SER A 401 -16.91 2.73 6.95
C SER A 401 -16.66 4.21 6.62
N LEU A 402 -16.63 5.10 7.62
CA LEU A 402 -16.71 6.55 7.46
C LEU A 402 -15.41 7.32 7.64
N ALA A 403 -14.24 6.66 7.78
CA ALA A 403 -12.96 7.37 7.94
C ALA A 403 -12.72 8.43 6.85
N HIS A 404 -13.03 8.11 5.59
CA HIS A 404 -12.88 9.03 4.48
C HIS A 404 -13.81 10.26 4.60
N PHE A 405 -15.01 10.08 5.10
CA PHE A 405 -15.95 11.18 5.31
C PHE A 405 -15.56 12.05 6.52
N MET A 406 -15.01 11.47 7.59
CA MET A 406 -14.43 12.25 8.70
C MET A 406 -13.30 13.17 8.22
N GLN A 407 -12.48 12.73 7.26
CA GLN A 407 -11.47 13.58 6.63
C GLN A 407 -12.11 14.72 5.83
N GLU A 408 -13.18 14.46 5.07
CA GLU A 408 -13.93 15.45 4.31
C GLU A 408 -14.51 16.53 5.23
N LEU A 409 -15.16 16.13 6.32
CA LEU A 409 -15.78 17.01 7.33
C LEU A 409 -14.78 17.94 8.03
N SER A 410 -13.49 17.64 7.98
CA SER A 410 -12.46 18.55 8.50
C SER A 410 -12.47 19.93 7.83
N ARG A 411 -12.96 20.02 6.59
CA ARG A 411 -13.12 21.28 5.86
C ARG A 411 -14.21 22.18 6.47
N ASP A 412 -15.17 21.57 7.13
CA ASP A 412 -16.27 22.21 7.84
C ASP A 412 -15.94 22.46 9.33
N GLY A 413 -14.67 22.26 9.73
CA GLY A 413 -14.16 22.58 11.06
C GLY A 413 -14.16 21.43 12.05
N LEU A 414 -14.71 20.25 11.71
CA LEU A 414 -14.73 19.10 12.59
C LEU A 414 -13.32 18.48 12.72
N ARG A 415 -13.02 17.95 13.90
CA ARG A 415 -11.76 17.26 14.23
C ARG A 415 -12.03 15.81 14.54
N ILE A 416 -11.01 14.95 14.51
CA ILE A 416 -11.23 13.52 14.83
C ILE A 416 -11.71 13.33 16.27
N ARG A 417 -11.27 14.18 17.19
CA ARG A 417 -11.74 14.17 18.60
C ARG A 417 -13.23 14.48 18.79
N ASP A 418 -13.91 15.00 17.76
CA ASP A 418 -15.35 15.25 17.82
C ASP A 418 -16.16 13.98 17.52
N PHE A 419 -15.46 12.92 17.08
CA PHE A 419 -16.06 11.63 16.74
C PHE A 419 -15.75 10.57 17.81
N LEU A 420 -16.79 9.83 18.21
CA LEU A 420 -16.70 8.62 18.99
C LEU A 420 -16.77 7.41 18.05
N HIS A 421 -15.70 6.60 18.02
CA HIS A 421 -15.52 5.52 17.05
C HIS A 421 -14.76 4.32 17.66
N GLU A 422 -14.61 3.24 16.91
CA GLU A 422 -14.03 1.96 17.34
C GLU A 422 -12.65 2.10 18.03
N GLY A 423 -11.85 3.06 17.60
CA GLY A 423 -10.54 3.37 18.21
C GLY A 423 -10.63 3.91 19.64
N ASN A 424 -11.81 4.27 20.14
CA ASN A 424 -11.99 4.76 21.51
C ASN A 424 -12.22 3.65 22.54
N GLY A 425 -12.07 2.39 22.17
CA GLY A 425 -12.00 1.25 23.08
C GLY A 425 -13.26 1.06 23.92
N GLU A 426 -13.14 1.12 25.25
CA GLU A 426 -14.26 0.92 26.19
C GLU A 426 -15.37 1.95 26.01
N LEU A 427 -15.01 3.21 25.78
CA LEU A 427 -15.98 4.29 25.56
C LEU A 427 -16.87 3.98 24.34
N TRP A 428 -16.27 3.51 23.24
CA TRP A 428 -17.03 3.07 22.06
C TRP A 428 -17.94 1.88 22.38
N ARG A 429 -17.42 0.88 23.10
CA ARG A 429 -18.23 -0.31 23.45
C ARG A 429 -19.44 0.04 24.28
N ALA A 430 -19.29 0.92 25.28
CA ALA A 430 -20.40 1.41 26.09
C ALA A 430 -21.42 2.18 25.23
N ALA A 431 -20.96 3.07 24.38
CA ALA A 431 -21.81 3.85 23.48
C ALA A 431 -22.52 2.98 22.42
N LEU A 432 -21.87 1.91 21.95
CA LEU A 432 -22.46 0.97 20.99
C LEU A 432 -23.64 0.18 21.62
N GLU A 433 -23.62 -0.03 22.93
CA GLU A 433 -24.75 -0.66 23.64
C GLU A 433 -25.85 0.36 23.98
N PHE A 434 -25.47 1.56 24.43
CA PHE A 434 -26.40 2.61 24.88
C PHE A 434 -25.88 3.98 24.38
N PRO A 435 -26.26 4.44 23.18
CA PRO A 435 -25.69 5.65 22.58
C PRO A 435 -26.14 6.95 23.26
N ASP A 436 -27.35 7.02 23.81
CA ASP A 436 -27.98 8.23 24.34
C ASP A 436 -27.11 9.07 25.29
N PRO A 437 -26.41 8.47 26.30
CA PRO A 437 -25.60 9.28 27.21
C PRO A 437 -24.24 9.71 26.60
N HIS A 438 -23.86 9.16 25.47
CA HIS A 438 -22.52 9.32 24.90
C HIS A 438 -22.47 10.23 23.66
N ALA A 439 -23.55 10.28 22.89
CA ALA A 439 -23.57 10.99 21.61
C ALA A 439 -24.86 11.80 21.41
N GLU A 440 -24.70 13.03 21.00
CA GLU A 440 -25.81 13.88 20.52
C GLU A 440 -26.17 13.53 19.07
N TRP A 441 -25.17 13.15 18.29
CA TRP A 441 -25.27 12.88 16.87
C TRP A 441 -24.83 11.47 16.53
N MET A 442 -25.49 10.84 15.57
CA MET A 442 -25.05 9.55 14.98
C MET A 442 -24.96 9.68 13.48
N LEU A 443 -23.82 9.27 12.93
CA LEU A 443 -23.53 9.25 11.52
C LEU A 443 -23.38 7.79 11.07
N ILE A 444 -24.26 7.33 10.19
CA ILE A 444 -24.40 5.93 9.81
C ILE A 444 -24.28 5.77 8.30
N GLU A 445 -23.40 4.91 7.83
CA GLU A 445 -23.34 4.51 6.43
C GLU A 445 -24.21 3.27 6.19
N GLU A 446 -25.38 3.47 5.63
CA GLU A 446 -26.41 2.41 5.52
C GLU A 446 -26.06 1.34 4.47
N ARG A 447 -25.16 1.67 3.52
CA ARG A 447 -24.79 0.83 2.36
C ARG A 447 -23.29 0.61 2.24
N ALA A 448 -22.56 0.57 3.36
CA ALA A 448 -21.12 0.29 3.36
C ALA A 448 -20.82 -1.10 2.80
N GLU A 449 -19.87 -1.20 1.87
CA GLU A 449 -19.42 -2.49 1.29
C GLU A 449 -18.91 -3.46 2.35
N GLY A 450 -18.20 -2.95 3.37
CA GLY A 450 -17.66 -3.74 4.50
C GLY A 450 -18.56 -3.81 5.73
N GLY A 451 -19.77 -3.23 5.63
CA GLY A 451 -20.65 -3.04 6.78
C GLY A 451 -20.31 -1.76 7.57
N ASP A 452 -21.30 -1.28 8.31
CA ASP A 452 -21.18 -0.19 9.28
C ASP A 452 -21.74 -0.69 10.61
N MET A 453 -20.94 -0.61 11.68
CA MET A 453 -21.29 -1.21 12.98
C MET A 453 -22.57 -0.61 13.57
N LEU A 454 -22.84 0.68 13.34
CA LEU A 454 -24.07 1.33 13.81
C LEU A 454 -25.28 0.88 12.99
N ALA A 455 -25.12 0.75 11.66
CA ALA A 455 -26.14 0.22 10.78
C ALA A 455 -26.49 -1.25 11.14
N GLU A 456 -25.49 -2.06 11.45
CA GLU A 456 -25.67 -3.45 11.89
C GLU A 456 -26.42 -3.51 13.23
N ARG A 457 -26.02 -2.68 14.20
CA ARG A 457 -26.73 -2.59 15.49
C ARG A 457 -28.17 -2.12 15.32
N ALA A 458 -28.42 -1.12 14.48
CA ALA A 458 -29.76 -0.61 14.22
C ALA A 458 -30.68 -1.68 13.58
N ARG A 459 -30.11 -2.54 12.73
CA ARG A 459 -30.83 -3.67 12.14
C ARG A 459 -31.06 -4.82 13.13
N ALA A 460 -30.08 -5.10 13.99
CA ALA A 460 -30.14 -6.20 14.94
C ALA A 460 -31.01 -5.91 16.17
N ARG A 461 -31.14 -4.64 16.59
CA ARG A 461 -31.86 -4.22 17.79
C ARG A 461 -32.96 -3.24 17.45
N GLN A 462 -34.21 -3.72 17.45
CA GLN A 462 -35.37 -2.86 17.29
C GLN A 462 -35.39 -1.76 18.36
N GLY A 463 -35.60 -0.51 17.95
CA GLY A 463 -35.60 0.64 18.86
C GLY A 463 -34.20 1.22 19.18
N TYR A 464 -33.12 0.71 18.60
CA TYR A 464 -31.75 1.24 18.81
C TYR A 464 -31.64 2.73 18.55
N LEU A 465 -32.35 3.23 17.55
CA LEU A 465 -32.42 4.65 17.17
C LEU A 465 -33.67 5.38 17.69
N ALA A 466 -34.44 4.79 18.61
CA ALA A 466 -35.71 5.38 19.08
C ALA A 466 -35.56 6.76 19.72
N GLY A 467 -34.42 7.02 20.42
CA GLY A 467 -34.08 8.32 21.00
C GLY A 467 -33.58 9.37 19.99
N TYR A 468 -33.44 9.02 18.71
CA TYR A 468 -32.87 9.87 17.68
C TYR A 468 -33.87 10.15 16.55
N ALA A 469 -33.78 11.33 15.95
CA ALA A 469 -34.49 11.72 14.74
C ALA A 469 -33.52 11.79 13.55
N ARG A 470 -33.87 11.21 12.41
CA ARG A 470 -33.15 11.39 11.15
C ARG A 470 -33.33 12.81 10.67
N VAL A 471 -32.23 13.56 10.50
CA VAL A 471 -32.25 15.00 10.18
C VAL A 471 -31.65 15.31 8.81
N ALA A 472 -30.76 14.50 8.29
CA ALA A 472 -30.21 14.63 6.95
C ALA A 472 -29.78 13.28 6.38
N GLU A 473 -29.71 13.18 5.05
CA GLU A 473 -29.19 11.99 4.36
C GLU A 473 -28.63 12.36 2.99
N GLY A 474 -27.65 11.58 2.53
CA GLY A 474 -27.09 11.72 1.19
C GLY A 474 -25.85 10.87 0.99
N GLY A 475 -25.63 10.37 -0.24
CA GLY A 475 -24.47 9.55 -0.59
C GLY A 475 -24.34 8.25 0.22
N GLY A 476 -25.46 7.63 0.61
CA GLY A 476 -25.48 6.40 1.42
C GLY A 476 -25.30 6.63 2.92
N VAL A 477 -25.14 7.88 3.37
CA VAL A 477 -24.95 8.25 4.78
C VAL A 477 -26.22 8.91 5.31
N ALA A 478 -26.64 8.53 6.51
CA ALA A 478 -27.73 9.14 7.27
C ALA A 478 -27.19 9.78 8.55
N LEU A 479 -27.67 10.96 8.86
CA LEU A 479 -27.37 11.71 10.07
C LEU A 479 -28.61 11.71 10.98
N TYR A 480 -28.39 11.35 12.22
CA TYR A 480 -29.41 11.36 13.26
C TYR A 480 -29.00 12.31 14.39
N ARG A 481 -29.97 12.99 14.97
CA ARG A 481 -29.80 13.85 16.15
C ARG A 481 -30.69 13.34 17.28
N ARG A 482 -30.19 13.39 18.51
CA ARG A 482 -30.96 13.06 19.71
C ARG A 482 -32.16 14.00 19.84
N ARG A 483 -33.32 13.44 20.21
CA ARG A 483 -34.58 14.17 20.38
C ARG A 483 -34.58 15.04 21.63
#